data_fe52dac47f42e8ef70d04657f9fee597
#
_entry.id   fe52dac47f42e8ef70d04657f9fee597
#
_cell.length_a   1.000
_cell.length_b   1.000
_cell.length_c   1.000
_cell.angle_alpha   90.00
_cell.angle_beta   90.00
_cell.angle_gamma   90.00
#
_symmetry.space_group_name_H-M   'P 1'
#
loop_
_entity.id
_entity.type
_entity.pdbx_description
1 polymer ?
#
loop_
_entity_poly.entity_id
_entity_poly.type
_entity_poly.pdbx_seq_one_letter_code
_entity_poly.pdbx_strand_id
1 'polypeptide(L)'
;EGSRAVVLPPFGLDPGLPGLAAALLADEMTAQGWHAPEVRVFLAAHGSGRSTQTARDTQAFAAALAELLPVAELRVGFVEEPPYLADQAFDLGARAICLPFFAAKGGHVQDDIPEALDLAEFQGVLLEPIGCAPGAAALVARSLARAQVPA
;
A
#
# COMPACT_ATOMS: atom_id res chain seq x y z
N GLU A 1 19.47 -25.00 -25.08
CA GLU A 1 18.87 -24.06 -25.05
C GLU A 1 18.73 -23.32 -23.86
N GLY A 2 19.00 -22.27 -23.72
CA GLY A 2 19.00 -21.46 -22.60
C GLY A 2 17.67 -21.44 -21.85
N SER A 3 17.73 -21.15 -20.58
CA SER A 3 16.51 -20.97 -19.80
C SER A 3 15.79 -19.71 -20.30
N ARG A 4 14.49 -19.78 -20.30
CA ARG A 4 13.69 -18.60 -20.59
C ARG A 4 13.66 -17.68 -19.38
N ALA A 5 13.79 -16.39 -19.64
CA ALA A 5 13.55 -15.42 -18.61
C ALA A 5 12.07 -15.42 -18.24
N VAL A 6 11.78 -15.54 -16.97
CA VAL A 6 10.41 -15.48 -16.49
C VAL A 6 10.17 -14.07 -15.95
N VAL A 7 9.26 -13.35 -16.60
CA VAL A 7 8.93 -11.99 -16.16
C VAL A 7 7.70 -12.06 -15.28
N LEU A 8 7.88 -11.69 -14.02
CA LEU A 8 6.78 -11.61 -13.07
C LEU A 8 6.24 -10.18 -13.05
N PRO A 9 4.94 -10.01 -12.79
CA PRO A 9 4.42 -8.67 -12.59
C PRO A 9 5.12 -8.00 -11.41
N PRO A 10 5.27 -6.68 -11.42
CA PRO A 10 5.75 -5.98 -10.23
C PRO A 10 4.88 -6.32 -9.03
N PHE A 11 5.50 -6.31 -7.85
CA PHE A 11 4.80 -6.67 -6.61
C PHE A 11 3.47 -5.92 -6.48
N GLY A 12 3.46 -4.61 -6.76
CA GLY A 12 2.26 -3.77 -6.61
C GLY A 12 1.12 -4.14 -7.54
N LEU A 13 1.37 -4.98 -8.56
CA LEU A 13 0.34 -5.43 -9.51
C LEU A 13 -0.14 -6.84 -9.22
N ASP A 14 0.33 -7.48 -8.16
CA ASP A 14 -0.11 -8.83 -7.81
C ASP A 14 -1.61 -8.79 -7.49
N PRO A 15 -2.43 -9.64 -8.14
CA PRO A 15 -3.87 -9.61 -7.93
C PRO A 15 -4.31 -9.99 -6.52
N GLY A 16 -3.44 -10.62 -5.74
CA GLY A 16 -3.74 -10.96 -4.34
C GLY A 16 -3.45 -9.84 -3.37
N LEU A 17 -2.79 -8.77 -3.82
CA LEU A 17 -2.34 -7.71 -2.94
C LEU A 17 -3.46 -6.89 -2.32
N PRO A 18 -4.53 -6.51 -3.06
CA PRO A 18 -5.64 -5.80 -2.41
C PRO A 18 -6.28 -6.59 -1.28
N GLY A 19 -6.42 -7.91 -1.44
CA GLY A 19 -6.95 -8.77 -0.38
C GLY A 19 -6.06 -8.80 0.85
N LEU A 20 -4.75 -8.86 0.64
CA LEU A 20 -3.79 -8.80 1.74
C LEU A 20 -3.89 -7.47 2.48
N ALA A 21 -3.96 -6.37 1.74
CA ALA A 21 -4.09 -5.04 2.32
C ALA A 21 -5.38 -4.92 3.13
N ALA A 22 -6.49 -5.41 2.59
CA ALA A 22 -7.76 -5.38 3.29
C ALA A 22 -7.70 -6.15 4.61
N ALA A 23 -7.04 -7.31 4.61
CA ALA A 23 -6.89 -8.12 5.81
C ALA A 23 -6.02 -7.40 6.86
N LEU A 24 -4.92 -6.80 6.44
CA LEU A 24 -4.04 -6.07 7.34
C LEU A 24 -4.76 -4.90 7.99
N LEU A 25 -5.51 -4.15 7.20
CA LEU A 25 -6.27 -3.01 7.69
C LEU A 25 -7.39 -3.45 8.61
N ALA A 26 -8.10 -4.51 8.27
CA ALA A 26 -9.17 -5.03 9.12
C ALA A 26 -8.63 -5.53 10.45
N ASP A 27 -7.47 -6.18 10.45
CA ASP A 27 -6.84 -6.65 11.68
C ASP A 27 -6.45 -5.47 12.57
N GLU A 28 -5.93 -4.40 11.98
CA GLU A 28 -5.57 -3.22 12.77
C GLU A 28 -6.82 -2.54 13.34
N MET A 29 -7.88 -2.44 12.56
CA MET A 29 -9.15 -1.89 13.03
C MET A 29 -9.69 -2.69 14.21
N THR A 30 -9.62 -4.01 14.13
CA THR A 30 -10.06 -4.88 15.22
C THR A 30 -9.21 -4.64 16.47
N ALA A 31 -7.88 -4.54 16.30
CA ALA A 31 -6.99 -4.30 17.42
C ALA A 31 -7.26 -2.96 18.10
N GLN A 32 -7.67 -1.95 17.33
CA GLN A 32 -7.98 -0.63 17.85
C GLN A 32 -9.42 -0.51 18.37
N GLY A 33 -10.28 -1.46 18.02
CA GLY A 33 -11.71 -1.37 18.33
C GLY A 33 -12.45 -0.40 17.44
N TRP A 34 -11.98 -0.21 16.21
CA TRP A 34 -12.58 0.71 15.24
C TRP A 34 -13.45 -0.04 14.22
N HIS A 35 -14.54 0.60 13.80
CA HIS A 35 -15.39 0.07 12.73
C HIS A 35 -15.01 0.71 11.40
N ALA A 36 -14.95 -0.09 10.34
CA ALA A 36 -14.50 0.37 9.04
C ALA A 36 -15.14 1.69 8.55
N PRO A 37 -16.46 1.88 8.67
CA PRO A 37 -17.05 3.15 8.19
C PRO A 37 -16.57 4.40 8.92
N GLU A 38 -15.87 4.24 10.06
CA GLU A 38 -15.34 5.36 10.83
C GLU A 38 -13.88 5.64 10.51
N VAL A 39 -13.22 4.77 9.74
CA VAL A 39 -11.77 4.79 9.56
C VAL A 39 -11.40 5.44 8.23
N ARG A 40 -10.34 6.22 8.25
CA ARG A 40 -9.75 6.78 7.04
C ARG A 40 -8.40 6.13 6.81
N VAL A 41 -8.17 5.73 5.57
CA VAL A 41 -6.93 5.04 5.20
C VAL A 41 -6.12 5.93 4.29
N PHE A 42 -4.82 6.02 4.57
CA PHE A 42 -3.88 6.76 3.77
C PHE A 42 -2.85 5.79 3.20
N LEU A 43 -2.83 5.65 1.87
CA LEU A 43 -1.83 4.84 1.18
C LEU A 43 -0.66 5.75 0.81
N ALA A 44 0.51 5.43 1.33
CA ALA A 44 1.72 6.18 1.03
C ALA A 44 2.53 5.40 0.00
N ALA A 45 2.79 5.99 -1.15
CA ALA A 45 3.49 5.32 -2.25
C ALA A 45 4.63 6.17 -2.77
N HIS A 46 5.48 5.59 -3.60
CA HIS A 46 6.63 6.30 -4.12
C HIS A 46 6.27 7.28 -5.23
N GLY A 47 5.48 6.82 -6.19
CA GLY A 47 5.20 7.60 -7.37
C GLY A 47 6.41 7.70 -8.27
N SER A 48 6.36 8.58 -9.25
CA SER A 48 7.47 8.83 -10.16
C SER A 48 7.34 10.22 -10.79
N GLY A 49 8.41 10.97 -10.75
CA GLY A 49 8.45 12.26 -11.43
C GLY A 49 8.62 12.14 -12.94
N ARG A 50 8.83 10.92 -13.46
CA ARG A 50 9.13 10.70 -14.88
C ARG A 50 8.04 9.98 -15.64
N SER A 51 7.17 9.27 -14.94
CA SER A 51 6.15 8.43 -15.58
C SER A 51 4.88 8.46 -14.76
N THR A 52 3.73 8.43 -15.44
CA THR A 52 2.44 8.36 -14.76
C THR A 52 2.02 6.93 -14.45
N GLN A 53 2.75 5.93 -14.94
CA GLN A 53 2.36 4.53 -14.79
C GLN A 53 2.32 4.08 -13.33
N THR A 54 3.33 4.48 -12.55
CA THR A 54 3.39 4.11 -11.13
C THR A 54 2.19 4.65 -10.36
N ALA A 55 1.81 5.90 -10.64
CA ALA A 55 0.64 6.49 -10.00
C ALA A 55 -0.64 5.80 -10.43
N ARG A 56 -0.77 5.44 -11.70
CA ARG A 56 -1.94 4.72 -12.21
C ARG A 56 -2.06 3.34 -11.55
N ASP A 57 -0.95 2.64 -11.38
CA ASP A 57 -0.94 1.33 -10.74
C ASP A 57 -1.38 1.45 -9.28
N THR A 58 -0.89 2.48 -8.58
CA THR A 58 -1.29 2.73 -7.20
C THR A 58 -2.77 3.07 -7.10
N GLN A 59 -3.28 3.89 -8.02
CA GLN A 59 -4.69 4.25 -8.02
C GLN A 59 -5.58 3.04 -8.32
N ALA A 60 -5.13 2.15 -9.21
CA ALA A 60 -5.86 0.91 -9.50
C ALA A 60 -5.92 0.01 -8.27
N PHE A 61 -4.80 -0.09 -7.54
CA PHE A 61 -4.75 -0.83 -6.30
C PHE A 61 -5.71 -0.22 -5.27
N ALA A 62 -5.68 1.11 -5.15
CA ALA A 62 -6.56 1.80 -4.20
C ALA A 62 -8.03 1.56 -4.50
N ALA A 63 -8.40 1.59 -5.79
CA ALA A 63 -9.77 1.34 -6.19
C ALA A 63 -10.21 -0.08 -5.84
N ALA A 64 -9.34 -1.07 -6.07
CA ALA A 64 -9.62 -2.46 -5.73
C ALA A 64 -9.75 -2.64 -4.22
N LEU A 65 -8.90 -1.99 -3.45
CA LEU A 65 -8.94 -2.05 -2.00
C LEU A 65 -10.24 -1.42 -1.46
N ALA A 66 -10.65 -0.30 -2.04
CA ALA A 66 -11.86 0.39 -1.62
C ALA A 66 -13.11 -0.48 -1.80
N GLU A 67 -13.11 -1.35 -2.81
CA GLU A 67 -14.22 -2.27 -3.03
C GLU A 67 -14.27 -3.38 -1.98
N LEU A 68 -13.12 -3.72 -1.39
CA LEU A 68 -13.04 -4.80 -0.41
C LEU A 68 -13.26 -4.32 1.02
N LEU A 69 -13.06 -3.03 1.28
CA LEU A 69 -13.07 -2.52 2.65
C LEU A 69 -13.85 -1.20 2.69
N PRO A 70 -15.02 -1.19 3.32
CA PRO A 70 -15.89 -0.01 3.32
C PRO A 70 -15.48 1.04 4.35
N VAL A 71 -14.31 1.64 4.16
CA VAL A 71 -13.81 2.71 5.02
C VAL A 71 -14.45 4.05 4.67
N ALA A 72 -14.35 5.00 5.59
CA ALA A 72 -14.93 6.34 5.39
C ALA A 72 -14.23 7.07 4.24
N GLU A 73 -12.92 6.90 4.12
CA GLU A 73 -12.14 7.58 3.09
C GLU A 73 -10.86 6.80 2.82
N LEU A 74 -10.43 6.78 1.58
CA LEU A 74 -9.15 6.20 1.17
C LEU A 74 -8.41 7.25 0.35
N ARG A 75 -7.26 7.70 0.84
CA ARG A 75 -6.43 8.68 0.14
C ARG A 75 -5.11 8.08 -0.28
N VAL A 76 -4.54 8.60 -1.36
CA VAL A 76 -3.23 8.20 -1.85
C VAL A 76 -2.33 9.42 -1.89
N GLY A 77 -1.12 9.27 -1.39
CA GLY A 77 -0.09 10.30 -1.49
C GLY A 77 1.22 9.71 -1.96
N PHE A 78 2.05 10.54 -2.60
CA PHE A 78 3.29 10.09 -3.21
C PHE A 78 4.49 10.87 -2.71
N VAL A 79 5.66 10.22 -2.72
CA VAL A 79 6.92 10.86 -2.39
C VAL A 79 7.38 11.76 -3.55
N GLU A 80 7.30 11.23 -4.78
CA GLU A 80 7.94 11.85 -5.94
C GLU A 80 7.02 12.66 -6.84
N GLU A 81 5.73 12.71 -6.56
CA GLU A 81 4.79 13.43 -7.41
C GLU A 81 3.52 13.83 -6.65
N PRO A 82 2.76 14.83 -7.13
CA PRO A 82 1.49 15.18 -6.51
C PRO A 82 0.46 14.09 -6.68
N PRO A 83 -0.49 13.94 -5.76
CA PRO A 83 -0.51 14.65 -4.48
C PRO A 83 0.55 14.11 -3.53
N TYR A 84 1.24 15.03 -2.84
CA TYR A 84 2.35 14.64 -1.98
C TYR A 84 1.87 14.10 -0.63
N LEU A 85 2.76 13.35 0.03
CA LEU A 85 2.42 12.65 1.27
C LEU A 85 1.81 13.57 2.34
N ALA A 86 2.48 14.67 2.66
CA ALA A 86 2.03 15.54 3.73
C ALA A 86 0.67 16.17 3.42
N ASP A 87 0.42 16.51 2.16
CA ASP A 87 -0.83 17.11 1.76
C ASP A 87 -2.00 16.15 1.91
N GLN A 88 -1.77 14.87 1.63
CA GLN A 88 -2.81 13.86 1.70
C GLN A 88 -2.99 13.28 3.11
N ALA A 89 -1.96 13.34 3.93
CA ALA A 89 -2.03 12.84 5.30
C ALA A 89 -2.71 13.83 6.25
N PHE A 90 -2.98 15.05 5.76
CA PHE A 90 -3.55 16.11 6.59
C PHE A 90 -5.03 15.88 6.88
N ASP A 91 -5.40 16.17 8.13
CA ASP A 91 -6.83 16.16 8.54
C ASP A 91 -7.55 14.83 8.32
N LEU A 92 -6.93 13.75 8.71
CA LEU A 92 -7.56 12.42 8.64
C LEU A 92 -8.20 11.99 9.96
N GLY A 93 -7.98 12.74 11.03
CA GLY A 93 -8.52 12.42 12.34
C GLY A 93 -7.74 11.33 13.07
N ALA A 94 -8.25 10.94 14.24
CA ALA A 94 -7.55 9.98 15.09
C ALA A 94 -7.74 8.53 14.64
N ARG A 95 -8.84 8.21 13.97
CA ARG A 95 -9.11 6.86 13.48
C ARG A 95 -8.63 6.71 12.05
N ALA A 96 -7.33 6.88 11.88
CA ALA A 96 -6.68 6.82 10.59
C ALA A 96 -5.56 5.78 10.59
N ILE A 97 -5.36 5.13 9.46
CA ILE A 97 -4.30 4.14 9.29
C ILE A 97 -3.50 4.48 8.05
N CYS A 98 -2.20 4.61 8.20
CA CYS A 98 -1.29 4.79 7.08
C CYS A 98 -0.70 3.44 6.71
N LEU A 99 -0.92 3.01 5.46
CA LEU A 99 -0.33 1.79 4.92
C LEU A 99 0.67 2.16 3.85
N PRO A 100 1.98 1.97 4.13
CA PRO A 100 3.00 2.21 3.10
C PRO A 100 2.92 1.15 2.00
N PHE A 101 2.74 1.61 0.77
CA PHE A 101 2.61 0.73 -0.40
C PHE A 101 4.00 0.51 -1.02
N PHE A 102 4.80 -0.30 -0.34
CA PHE A 102 6.19 -0.58 -0.73
C PHE A 102 6.49 -2.07 -0.53
N ALA A 103 7.34 -2.60 -1.40
CA ALA A 103 7.72 -4.01 -1.34
C ALA A 103 8.60 -4.33 -0.13
N ALA A 104 9.38 -3.35 0.33
CA ALA A 104 10.31 -3.55 1.44
C ALA A 104 10.63 -2.21 2.09
N LYS A 105 11.25 -2.25 3.27
CA LYS A 105 11.74 -1.05 3.92
C LYS A 105 12.97 -0.54 3.18
N GLY A 106 13.00 0.76 2.91
CA GLY A 106 14.14 1.43 2.33
C GLY A 106 14.23 2.82 2.91
N GLY A 107 15.19 3.63 2.46
CA GLY A 107 15.41 4.96 3.00
C GLY A 107 14.17 5.82 2.97
N HIS A 108 13.45 5.81 1.83
CA HIS A 108 12.24 6.61 1.70
C HIS A 108 11.14 6.21 2.68
N VAL A 109 10.98 4.90 2.91
CA VAL A 109 9.96 4.43 3.83
C VAL A 109 10.31 4.83 5.26
N GLN A 110 11.58 4.71 5.62
CA GLN A 110 12.01 4.95 6.99
C GLN A 110 12.06 6.44 7.34
N ASP A 111 12.35 7.29 6.37
CA ASP A 111 12.55 8.71 6.61
C ASP A 111 11.40 9.58 6.11
N ASP A 112 11.01 9.40 4.86
CA ASP A 112 10.06 10.31 4.21
C ASP A 112 8.63 10.18 4.74
N ILE A 113 8.20 8.96 5.03
CA ILE A 113 6.82 8.76 5.51
C ILE A 113 6.63 9.31 6.92
N PRO A 114 7.46 8.94 7.92
CA PRO A 114 7.31 9.52 9.25
C PRO A 114 7.42 11.04 9.23
N GLU A 115 8.34 11.60 8.43
CA GLU A 115 8.50 13.03 8.34
C GLU A 115 7.25 13.71 7.79
N ALA A 116 6.66 13.14 6.73
CA ALA A 116 5.44 13.69 6.15
C ALA A 116 4.26 13.60 7.12
N LEU A 117 4.16 12.50 7.86
CA LEU A 117 3.09 12.33 8.85
C LEU A 117 3.23 13.34 9.97
N ASP A 118 4.47 13.62 10.40
CA ASP A 118 4.71 14.64 11.42
C ASP A 118 4.31 16.03 10.92
N LEU A 119 4.68 16.36 9.68
CA LEU A 119 4.31 17.64 9.09
C LEU A 119 2.79 17.80 8.96
N ALA A 120 2.09 16.71 8.71
CA ALA A 120 0.64 16.72 8.57
C ALA A 120 -0.09 16.60 9.92
N GLU A 121 0.65 16.45 11.01
CA GLU A 121 0.11 16.23 12.35
C GLU A 121 -0.81 15.00 12.38
N PHE A 122 -0.38 13.95 11.73
CA PHE A 122 -1.13 12.69 11.63
C PHE A 122 -1.27 12.06 13.01
N GLN A 123 -2.50 11.71 13.39
CA GLN A 123 -2.81 11.18 14.71
C GLN A 123 -3.11 9.68 14.72
N GLY A 124 -3.07 9.05 13.57
CA GLY A 124 -3.45 7.65 13.44
C GLY A 124 -2.29 6.69 13.63
N VAL A 125 -2.42 5.52 13.04
CA VAL A 125 -1.46 4.42 13.17
C VAL A 125 -0.67 4.29 11.87
N LEU A 126 0.64 4.14 11.98
CA LEU A 126 1.51 3.83 10.84
C LEU A 126 1.84 2.35 10.86
N LEU A 127 1.42 1.63 9.82
CA LEU A 127 1.73 0.21 9.67
C LEU A 127 3.09 0.02 9.00
N GLU A 128 3.59 -1.21 9.04
CA GLU A 128 4.77 -1.59 8.28
C GLU A 128 4.43 -1.60 6.80
N PRO A 129 5.42 -1.45 5.91
CA PRO A 129 5.17 -1.56 4.47
C PRO A 129 4.49 -2.88 4.14
N ILE A 130 3.58 -2.83 3.17
CA ILE A 130 2.79 -4.01 2.83
C ILE A 130 3.65 -5.20 2.43
N GLY A 131 4.80 -4.96 1.80
CA GLY A 131 5.72 -6.02 1.42
C GLY A 131 6.41 -6.69 2.59
N CYS A 132 6.39 -6.09 3.77
CA CYS A 132 6.96 -6.66 4.99
C CYS A 132 5.94 -7.49 5.76
N ALA A 133 4.68 -7.54 5.33
CA ALA A 133 3.64 -8.29 6.00
C ALA A 133 3.86 -9.80 5.81
N PRO A 134 3.47 -10.63 6.79
CA PRO A 134 3.66 -12.08 6.67
C PRO A 134 3.03 -12.68 5.42
N GLY A 135 1.89 -12.19 4.98
CA GLY A 135 1.22 -12.70 3.78
C GLY A 135 1.91 -12.35 2.47
N ALA A 136 2.81 -11.34 2.46
CA ALA A 136 3.46 -10.90 1.22
C ALA A 136 4.38 -11.98 0.64
N ALA A 137 5.10 -12.70 1.48
CA ALA A 137 5.95 -13.79 1.02
C ALA A 137 5.15 -14.90 0.33
N ALA A 138 3.95 -15.17 0.84
CA ALA A 138 3.09 -16.17 0.23
C ALA A 138 2.61 -15.74 -1.15
N LEU A 139 2.34 -14.45 -1.35
CA LEU A 139 1.96 -13.93 -2.66
C LEU A 139 3.08 -14.08 -3.68
N VAL A 140 4.31 -13.76 -3.27
CA VAL A 140 5.47 -13.92 -4.14
C VAL A 140 5.66 -15.39 -4.50
N ALA A 141 5.55 -16.30 -3.53
CA ALA A 141 5.69 -17.73 -3.77
C ALA A 141 4.63 -18.24 -4.76
N ARG A 142 3.39 -17.77 -4.63
CA ARG A 142 2.33 -18.15 -5.55
C ARG A 142 2.59 -17.63 -6.97
N SER A 143 3.10 -16.40 -7.08
CA SER A 143 3.44 -15.84 -8.37
C SER A 143 4.55 -16.65 -9.06
N LEU A 144 5.56 -17.04 -8.30
CA LEU A 144 6.63 -17.89 -8.83
C LEU A 144 6.11 -19.25 -9.27
N ALA A 145 5.22 -19.85 -8.48
CA ALA A 145 4.65 -21.14 -8.83
C ALA A 145 3.82 -21.05 -10.14
N ARG A 146 3.02 -19.98 -10.27
CA ARG A 146 2.24 -19.79 -11.49
C ARG A 146 3.12 -19.57 -12.72
N ALA A 147 4.23 -18.86 -12.54
CA ALA A 147 5.15 -18.58 -13.63
C ALA A 147 5.89 -19.83 -14.10
N GLN A 148 6.02 -20.85 -13.25
CA GLN A 148 6.72 -22.08 -13.57
C GLN A 148 5.82 -23.17 -14.11
N VAL A 149 4.51 -22.96 -14.12
CA VAL A 149 3.57 -23.95 -14.65
C VAL A 149 3.59 -23.89 -16.16
N PRO A 150 3.78 -25.01 -16.86
CA PRO A 150 3.74 -25.05 -18.33
C PRO A 150 2.39 -24.60 -18.84
N ALA A 151 2.41 -23.92 -19.97
CA ALA A 151 1.20 -23.45 -20.64
C ALA A 151 0.43 -24.63 -21.25
#